data_3a48d535b3216af0e4af91d87d52b7c0
#
_entry.id   3a48d535b3216af0e4af91d87d52b7c0
#
_cell.length_a   1.000
_cell.length_b   1.000
_cell.length_c   1.000
_cell.angle_alpha   90.00
_cell.angle_beta   90.00
_cell.angle_gamma   90.00
#
_symmetry.space_group_name_H-M   'P 1'
#
loop_
_entity.id
_entity.type
_entity.pdbx_description
1 polymer ?
#
loop_
_entity_poly.entity_id
_entity_poly.type
_entity_poly.pdbx_seq_one_letter_code
_entity_poly.pdbx_strand_id
1 'polypeptide(L)'
;MNVLDIAQNSVAAGARLTRISLTFDRAAGLPTLCVADDGKGMSPELAARVTDPFCTSRKSRKVGLGLPFLKMAAELTGGALALESAEGVGTTVTATFGLGHIDLAPVGDMASTIAGLMQCNPDRDFVYTLTVDGESFCADSREMKEILGGEVSMADPQVALFVRQYIDENSAPLLNKGESAL
;
A
#
# COMPACT_ATOMS: atom_id res chain seq x y z
N MET A 1 -4.21 -7.18 7.73
CA MET A 1 -2.93 -6.75 7.11
C MET A 1 -2.87 -5.24 7.19
N ASN A 2 -1.76 -4.67 7.59
CA ASN A 2 -1.72 -3.22 7.80
C ASN A 2 -0.89 -2.56 6.68
N VAL A 3 -1.55 -2.23 5.55
CA VAL A 3 -0.95 -1.47 4.44
C VAL A 3 -0.35 -0.15 4.94
N LEU A 4 -0.97 0.43 5.98
CA LEU A 4 -0.50 1.65 6.63
C LEU A 4 0.95 1.51 7.13
N ASP A 5 1.31 0.38 7.78
CA ASP A 5 2.66 0.17 8.31
C ASP A 5 3.71 0.12 7.20
N ILE A 6 3.35 -0.47 6.05
CA ILE A 6 4.26 -0.54 4.90
C ILE A 6 4.43 0.85 4.28
N ALA A 7 3.34 1.58 4.05
CA ALA A 7 3.39 2.95 3.51
C ALA A 7 4.11 3.92 4.46
N GLN A 8 3.97 3.74 5.78
CA GLN A 8 4.72 4.53 6.77
C GLN A 8 6.24 4.27 6.72
N ASN A 9 6.68 3.07 6.31
CA ASN A 9 8.10 2.83 6.06
C ASN A 9 8.61 3.68 4.89
N SER A 10 7.83 3.86 3.83
CA SER A 10 8.16 4.75 2.71
C SER A 10 8.28 6.21 3.16
N VAL A 11 7.33 6.67 3.98
CA VAL A 11 7.39 8.01 4.60
C VAL A 11 8.65 8.18 5.44
N ALA A 12 8.98 7.19 6.30
CA ALA A 12 10.18 7.19 7.14
C ALA A 12 11.49 7.11 6.32
N ALA A 13 11.44 6.49 5.14
CA ALA A 13 12.54 6.46 4.19
C ALA A 13 12.75 7.79 3.44
N GLY A 14 11.89 8.77 3.66
CA GLY A 14 11.99 10.09 3.03
C GLY A 14 11.42 10.13 1.62
N ALA A 15 10.60 9.15 1.22
CA ALA A 15 9.96 9.11 -0.08
C ALA A 15 9.16 10.39 -0.35
N ARG A 16 9.23 10.89 -1.58
CA ARG A 16 8.38 11.95 -2.09
C ARG A 16 7.10 11.39 -2.68
N LEU A 17 7.20 10.25 -3.33
CA LEU A 17 6.09 9.55 -3.96
C LEU A 17 6.03 8.10 -3.46
N THR A 18 4.84 7.69 -3.00
CA THR A 18 4.53 6.30 -2.66
C THR A 18 3.36 5.82 -3.51
N ARG A 19 3.57 4.74 -4.25
CA ARG A 19 2.55 4.06 -5.04
C ARG A 19 2.07 2.82 -4.31
N ILE A 20 0.76 2.68 -4.16
CA ILE A 20 0.11 1.54 -3.50
C ILE A 20 -0.86 0.95 -4.51
N SER A 21 -0.63 -0.28 -4.93
CA SER A 21 -1.53 -0.97 -5.86
C SER A 21 -2.05 -2.27 -5.28
N LEU A 22 -3.35 -2.49 -5.48
CA LEU A 22 -4.04 -3.75 -5.21
C LEU A 22 -4.55 -4.31 -6.52
N THR A 23 -4.21 -5.55 -6.80
CA THR A 23 -4.66 -6.24 -8.01
C THR A 23 -5.37 -7.54 -7.61
N PHE A 24 -6.58 -7.70 -8.09
CA PHE A 24 -7.37 -8.91 -7.98
C PHE A 24 -7.60 -9.44 -9.39
N ASP A 25 -6.90 -10.52 -9.72
CA ASP A 25 -7.09 -11.25 -10.98
C ASP A 25 -7.60 -12.64 -10.63
N ARG A 26 -8.89 -12.88 -10.89
CA ARG A 26 -9.53 -14.18 -10.61
C ARG A 26 -8.99 -15.29 -11.47
N ALA A 27 -8.52 -14.98 -12.67
CA ALA A 27 -7.92 -15.97 -13.56
C ALA A 27 -6.52 -16.39 -13.09
N ALA A 28 -5.72 -15.45 -12.58
CA ALA A 28 -4.42 -15.73 -11.98
C ALA A 28 -4.53 -16.33 -10.57
N GLY A 29 -5.63 -16.09 -9.86
CA GLY A 29 -5.90 -16.64 -8.55
C GLY A 29 -4.98 -16.13 -7.43
N LEU A 30 -4.29 -15.01 -7.64
CA LEU A 30 -3.30 -14.47 -6.72
C LEU A 30 -3.50 -12.96 -6.50
N PRO A 31 -4.35 -12.55 -5.53
CA PRO A 31 -4.40 -11.16 -5.12
C PRO A 31 -3.00 -10.63 -4.79
N THR A 32 -2.68 -9.46 -5.31
CA THR A 32 -1.36 -8.86 -5.18
C THR A 32 -1.45 -7.46 -4.57
N LEU A 33 -0.68 -7.23 -3.52
CA LEU A 33 -0.39 -5.91 -2.99
C LEU A 33 1.01 -5.51 -3.41
N CYS A 34 1.16 -4.33 -4.01
CA CYS A 34 2.47 -3.75 -4.27
C CYS A 34 2.54 -2.34 -3.64
N VAL A 35 3.62 -2.07 -2.91
CA VAL A 35 3.95 -0.75 -2.40
C VAL A 35 5.34 -0.39 -2.90
N ALA A 36 5.43 0.68 -3.70
CA ALA A 36 6.68 1.17 -4.28
C ALA A 36 6.91 2.64 -3.89
N ASP A 37 8.13 2.97 -3.52
CA ASP A 37 8.52 4.32 -3.13
C ASP A 37 9.86 4.76 -3.75
N ASP A 38 10.07 6.07 -3.82
CA ASP A 38 11.30 6.72 -4.25
C ASP A 38 12.16 7.21 -3.07
N GLY A 39 12.04 6.57 -1.91
CA GLY A 39 12.81 6.89 -0.72
C GLY A 39 14.29 6.54 -0.82
N LYS A 40 15.01 6.63 0.28
CA LYS A 40 16.45 6.37 0.34
C LYS A 40 16.87 4.94 -0.03
N GLY A 41 15.93 3.99 -0.09
CA GLY A 41 16.20 2.59 -0.30
C GLY A 41 17.03 1.94 0.81
N MET A 42 17.52 0.73 0.53
CA MET A 42 18.28 -0.11 1.46
C MET A 42 19.49 -0.73 0.76
N SER A 43 20.57 -0.97 1.52
CA SER A 43 21.66 -1.81 1.06
C SER A 43 21.21 -3.28 0.88
N PRO A 44 21.89 -4.08 0.04
CA PRO A 44 21.56 -5.49 -0.16
C PRO A 44 21.53 -6.28 1.18
N GLU A 45 22.46 -5.99 2.09
CA GLU A 45 22.55 -6.65 3.40
C GLU A 45 21.33 -6.31 4.28
N LEU A 46 20.84 -5.06 4.24
CA LEU A 46 19.66 -4.65 4.99
C LEU A 46 18.39 -5.24 4.36
N ALA A 47 18.28 -5.20 3.04
CA ALA A 47 17.14 -5.75 2.30
C ALA A 47 16.95 -7.26 2.57
N ALA A 48 18.04 -8.02 2.61
CA ALA A 48 18.00 -9.44 2.93
C ALA A 48 17.53 -9.75 4.36
N ARG A 49 17.68 -8.81 5.29
CA ARG A 49 17.39 -9.01 6.72
C ARG A 49 16.06 -8.42 7.16
N VAL A 50 15.55 -7.41 6.45
CA VAL A 50 14.39 -6.64 6.90
C VAL A 50 13.09 -7.45 6.94
N THR A 51 13.02 -8.54 6.21
CA THR A 51 11.88 -9.47 6.18
C THR A 51 11.97 -10.59 7.21
N ASP A 52 13.10 -10.71 7.94
CA ASP A 52 13.28 -11.73 8.97
C ASP A 52 12.76 -11.21 10.33
N PRO A 53 11.71 -11.85 10.90
CA PRO A 53 11.13 -11.44 12.18
C PRO A 53 12.12 -11.55 13.36
N PHE A 54 13.18 -12.36 13.23
CA PHE A 54 14.20 -12.55 14.26
C PHE A 54 15.39 -11.60 14.11
N CYS A 55 15.51 -10.91 12.99
CA CYS A 55 16.56 -9.92 12.73
C CYS A 55 16.29 -8.52 13.28
N THR A 56 15.25 -8.31 14.07
CA THR A 56 15.05 -7.06 14.81
C THR A 56 16.09 -6.93 15.94
N SER A 57 17.35 -6.65 15.57
CA SER A 57 18.37 -6.34 16.56
C SER A 57 17.94 -5.11 17.35
N ARG A 58 18.07 -5.16 18.67
CA ARG A 58 17.73 -4.10 19.64
C ARG A 58 18.34 -2.72 19.35
N LYS A 59 19.11 -2.56 18.28
CA LYS A 59 19.77 -1.31 17.88
C LYS A 59 19.13 -0.58 16.69
N SER A 60 18.20 -1.21 15.95
CA SER A 60 17.50 -0.55 14.84
C SER A 60 16.01 -0.40 15.14
N ARG A 61 15.65 0.51 16.02
CA ARG A 61 14.26 0.92 16.33
C ARG A 61 13.51 1.53 15.13
N LYS A 62 13.97 1.36 13.88
CA LYS A 62 13.41 2.02 12.69
C LYS A 62 12.79 1.08 11.66
N VAL A 63 12.87 -0.23 11.82
CA VAL A 63 12.16 -1.18 10.94
C VAL A 63 11.03 -1.76 11.75
N GLY A 64 9.81 -1.39 11.40
CA GLY A 64 8.59 -1.89 12.05
C GLY A 64 8.38 -3.37 11.77
N LEU A 65 7.52 -4.02 12.53
CA LEU A 65 7.12 -5.42 12.35
C LEU A 65 6.24 -5.63 11.09
N GLY A 66 5.90 -4.55 10.35
CA GLY A 66 5.00 -4.60 9.21
C GLY A 66 5.45 -5.53 8.10
N LEU A 67 6.71 -5.46 7.67
CA LEU A 67 7.24 -6.34 6.61
C LEU A 67 7.30 -7.82 7.02
N PRO A 68 7.82 -8.19 8.20
CA PRO A 68 7.76 -9.56 8.69
C PRO A 68 6.33 -10.11 8.79
N PHE A 69 5.38 -9.32 9.29
CA PHE A 69 3.98 -9.74 9.36
C PHE A 69 3.33 -9.86 7.99
N LEU A 70 3.64 -8.97 7.05
CA LEU A 70 3.16 -9.07 5.68
C LEU A 70 3.69 -10.33 5.00
N LYS A 71 4.96 -10.64 5.18
CA LYS A 71 5.59 -11.88 4.68
C LYS A 71 4.88 -13.12 5.24
N MET A 72 4.72 -13.18 6.56
CA MET A 72 4.04 -14.29 7.22
C MET A 72 2.59 -14.45 6.71
N ALA A 73 1.84 -13.36 6.56
CA ALA A 73 0.48 -13.39 6.04
C ALA A 73 0.43 -13.90 4.60
N ALA A 74 1.35 -13.48 3.73
CA ALA A 74 1.46 -13.96 2.37
C ALA A 74 1.76 -15.47 2.32
N GLU A 75 2.76 -15.92 3.07
CA GLU A 75 3.19 -17.33 3.12
C GLU A 75 2.10 -18.24 3.71
N LEU A 76 1.37 -17.81 4.74
CA LEU A 76 0.26 -18.56 5.34
C LEU A 76 -0.89 -18.82 4.35
N THR A 77 -1.06 -17.97 3.36
CA THR A 77 -2.07 -18.15 2.30
C THR A 77 -1.53 -18.90 1.07
N GLY A 78 -0.28 -19.36 1.10
CA GLY A 78 0.36 -20.01 -0.04
C GLY A 78 0.91 -19.05 -1.09
N GLY A 79 0.97 -17.77 -0.77
CA GLY A 79 1.61 -16.74 -1.59
C GLY A 79 3.06 -16.49 -1.17
N ALA A 80 3.59 -15.32 -1.52
CA ALA A 80 4.98 -14.94 -1.26
C ALA A 80 5.12 -13.43 -1.08
N LEU A 81 6.25 -13.01 -0.49
CA LEU A 81 6.68 -11.62 -0.46
C LEU A 81 8.00 -11.46 -1.20
N ALA A 82 8.04 -10.55 -2.16
CA ALA A 82 9.24 -10.06 -2.81
C ALA A 82 9.56 -8.64 -2.32
N LEU A 83 10.85 -8.34 -2.12
CA LEU A 83 11.33 -7.03 -1.75
C LEU A 83 12.52 -6.68 -2.65
N GLU A 84 12.40 -5.58 -3.38
CA GLU A 84 13.43 -5.00 -4.21
C GLU A 84 13.78 -3.62 -3.67
N SER A 85 15.04 -3.37 -3.40
CA SER A 85 15.49 -2.08 -2.89
C SER A 85 16.92 -1.79 -3.31
N ALA A 86 17.19 -0.51 -3.62
CA ALA A 86 18.54 -0.03 -3.90
C ALA A 86 18.74 1.34 -3.23
N GLU A 87 19.92 1.56 -2.66
CA GLU A 87 20.27 2.82 -2.02
C GLU A 87 20.17 3.99 -3.01
N GLY A 88 19.48 5.06 -2.60
CA GLY A 88 19.24 6.25 -3.39
C GLY A 88 18.20 6.11 -4.51
N VAL A 89 17.58 4.93 -4.66
CA VAL A 89 16.57 4.66 -5.71
C VAL A 89 15.17 4.52 -5.11
N GLY A 90 15.04 3.73 -4.03
CA GLY A 90 13.77 3.47 -3.36
C GLY A 90 13.57 2.00 -3.01
N THR A 91 12.33 1.65 -2.68
CA THR A 91 11.94 0.29 -2.29
C THR A 91 10.63 -0.11 -2.96
N THR A 92 10.56 -1.35 -3.42
CA THR A 92 9.34 -1.99 -3.90
C THR A 92 9.09 -3.26 -3.09
N VAL A 93 7.92 -3.35 -2.48
CA VAL A 93 7.43 -4.52 -1.74
C VAL A 93 6.25 -5.09 -2.49
N THR A 94 6.32 -6.34 -2.90
CA THR A 94 5.21 -7.04 -3.57
C THR A 94 4.84 -8.27 -2.75
N ALA A 95 3.59 -8.35 -2.31
CA ALA A 95 3.04 -9.49 -1.61
C ALA A 95 1.91 -10.11 -2.44
N THR A 96 2.01 -11.41 -2.70
CA THR A 96 0.97 -12.21 -3.34
C THR A 96 0.29 -13.08 -2.30
N PHE A 97 -1.01 -13.37 -2.48
CA PHE A 97 -1.82 -14.16 -1.53
C PHE A 97 -2.58 -15.24 -2.29
N GLY A 98 -2.63 -16.46 -1.76
CA GLY A 98 -3.39 -17.54 -2.38
C GLY A 98 -4.90 -17.40 -2.15
N LEU A 99 -5.72 -17.70 -3.16
CA LEU A 99 -7.20 -17.60 -3.14
C LEU A 99 -7.90 -18.63 -2.25
N GLY A 100 -7.19 -19.57 -1.63
CA GLY A 100 -7.81 -20.67 -0.86
C GLY A 100 -8.26 -20.32 0.55
N HIS A 101 -7.96 -19.13 1.07
CA HIS A 101 -8.32 -18.72 2.42
C HIS A 101 -9.39 -17.64 2.41
N ILE A 102 -10.54 -17.97 3.00
CA ILE A 102 -11.68 -17.10 3.31
C ILE A 102 -11.28 -15.82 4.08
N ASP A 103 -10.11 -15.82 4.68
CA ASP A 103 -9.51 -14.66 5.40
C ASP A 103 -8.76 -13.69 4.46
N LEU A 104 -9.12 -13.60 3.19
CA LEU A 104 -8.74 -12.50 2.30
C LEU A 104 -9.38 -11.15 2.71
N ALA A 105 -9.91 -11.09 3.91
CA ALA A 105 -10.34 -9.88 4.56
C ALA A 105 -9.20 -9.06 5.20
N PRO A 106 -8.02 -8.92 4.65
CA PRO A 106 -7.03 -8.08 5.29
C PRO A 106 -6.73 -6.83 4.53
N VAL A 107 -7.47 -6.53 3.48
CA VAL A 107 -7.25 -5.26 2.80
C VAL A 107 -7.75 -4.11 3.67
N GLY A 108 -8.68 -4.41 4.60
CA GLY A 108 -9.22 -3.42 5.52
C GLY A 108 -9.91 -2.27 4.80
N ASP A 109 -10.15 -1.20 5.50
CA ASP A 109 -10.68 0.04 4.93
C ASP A 109 -9.54 0.80 4.21
N MET A 110 -9.33 0.48 2.93
CA MET A 110 -8.31 1.12 2.09
C MET A 110 -8.59 2.60 1.89
N ALA A 111 -9.85 2.99 1.74
CA ALA A 111 -10.22 4.39 1.55
C ALA A 111 -9.80 5.24 2.75
N SER A 112 -10.11 4.79 3.98
CA SER A 112 -9.65 5.47 5.20
C SER A 112 -8.11 5.43 5.33
N THR A 113 -7.47 4.34 4.95
CA THR A 113 -6.01 4.21 5.02
C THR A 113 -5.32 5.21 4.08
N ILE A 114 -5.74 5.28 2.83
CA ILE A 114 -5.16 6.18 1.83
C ILE A 114 -5.46 7.64 2.15
N ALA A 115 -6.73 7.97 2.50
CA ALA A 115 -7.10 9.32 2.92
C ALA A 115 -6.28 9.78 4.14
N GLY A 116 -6.11 8.90 5.13
CA GLY A 116 -5.29 9.18 6.31
C GLY A 116 -3.80 9.38 6.00
N LEU A 117 -3.24 8.60 5.08
CA LEU A 117 -1.86 8.79 4.61
C LEU A 117 -1.67 10.16 3.95
N MET A 118 -2.58 10.55 3.05
CA MET A 118 -2.57 11.84 2.37
C MET A 118 -2.73 13.00 3.36
N GLN A 119 -3.67 12.87 4.32
CA GLN A 119 -3.92 13.87 5.34
C GLN A 119 -2.73 14.10 6.28
N CYS A 120 -2.13 13.01 6.77
CA CYS A 120 -1.02 13.08 7.71
C CYS A 120 0.32 13.48 7.06
N ASN A 121 0.41 13.43 5.73
CA ASN A 121 1.63 13.72 4.99
C ASN A 121 1.34 14.62 3.78
N PRO A 122 0.82 15.85 3.97
CA PRO A 122 0.35 16.72 2.90
C PRO A 122 1.46 17.12 1.91
N ASP A 123 2.72 17.15 2.35
CA ASP A 123 3.89 17.49 1.54
C ASP A 123 4.43 16.32 0.70
N ARG A 124 3.80 15.15 0.77
CA ARG A 124 4.17 13.95 0.01
C ARG A 124 3.08 13.56 -0.95
N ASP A 125 3.43 12.75 -1.92
CA ASP A 125 2.50 12.27 -2.93
C ASP A 125 2.21 10.78 -2.76
N PHE A 126 0.93 10.43 -2.92
CA PHE A 126 0.45 9.07 -2.87
C PHE A 126 -0.39 8.78 -4.11
N VAL A 127 -0.15 7.62 -4.71
CA VAL A 127 -0.96 7.09 -5.80
C VAL A 127 -1.51 5.75 -5.37
N TYR A 128 -2.82 5.64 -5.32
CA TYR A 128 -3.52 4.39 -5.03
C TYR A 128 -4.18 3.87 -6.31
N THR A 129 -3.91 2.62 -6.64
CA THR A 129 -4.53 1.93 -7.79
C THR A 129 -5.18 0.64 -7.33
N LEU A 130 -6.46 0.49 -7.66
CA LEU A 130 -7.19 -0.76 -7.51
C LEU A 130 -7.45 -1.32 -8.91
N THR A 131 -7.06 -2.57 -9.14
CA THR A 131 -7.35 -3.29 -10.39
C THR A 131 -8.09 -4.58 -10.06
N VAL A 132 -9.22 -4.81 -10.71
CA VAL A 132 -10.03 -6.02 -10.60
C VAL A 132 -10.33 -6.53 -12.00
N ASP A 133 -9.83 -7.71 -12.35
CA ASP A 133 -10.02 -8.37 -13.65
C ASP A 133 -9.75 -7.46 -14.85
N GLY A 134 -8.70 -6.64 -14.75
CA GLY A 134 -8.27 -5.73 -15.82
C GLY A 134 -8.95 -4.36 -15.81
N GLU A 135 -10.03 -4.15 -15.07
CA GLU A 135 -10.60 -2.81 -14.83
C GLU A 135 -9.87 -2.14 -13.67
N SER A 136 -9.55 -0.84 -13.78
CA SER A 136 -8.79 -0.14 -12.75
C SER A 136 -9.38 1.20 -12.38
N PHE A 137 -9.19 1.56 -11.11
CA PHE A 137 -9.43 2.90 -10.55
C PHE A 137 -8.11 3.42 -9.97
N CYS A 138 -7.84 4.70 -10.17
CA CYS A 138 -6.66 5.38 -9.65
C CYS A 138 -7.06 6.64 -8.88
N ALA A 139 -6.47 6.82 -7.69
CA ALA A 139 -6.54 8.05 -6.92
C ALA A 139 -5.13 8.61 -6.74
N ASP A 140 -4.86 9.75 -7.33
CA ASP A 140 -3.56 10.43 -7.32
C ASP A 140 -3.63 11.73 -6.51
N SER A 141 -2.88 11.83 -5.43
CA SER A 141 -2.86 13.03 -4.58
C SER A 141 -2.36 14.28 -5.31
N ARG A 142 -1.56 14.13 -6.37
CA ARG A 142 -1.05 15.25 -7.16
C ARG A 142 -2.17 15.92 -7.94
N GLU A 143 -3.02 15.12 -8.59
CA GLU A 143 -4.21 15.62 -9.29
C GLU A 143 -5.18 16.31 -8.33
N MET A 144 -5.37 15.72 -7.13
CA MET A 144 -6.21 16.30 -6.09
C MET A 144 -5.66 17.65 -5.61
N LYS A 145 -4.34 17.77 -5.41
CA LYS A 145 -3.67 19.02 -5.03
C LYS A 145 -3.82 20.10 -6.10
N GLU A 146 -3.75 19.73 -7.39
CA GLU A 146 -3.98 20.64 -8.51
C GLU A 146 -5.42 21.18 -8.50
N ILE A 147 -6.42 20.33 -8.28
CA ILE A 147 -7.83 20.70 -8.18
C ILE A 147 -8.07 21.65 -7.01
N LEU A 148 -7.44 21.42 -5.85
CA LEU A 148 -7.53 22.27 -4.67
C LEU A 148 -6.86 23.65 -4.86
N GLY A 149 -6.02 23.82 -5.89
CA GLY A 149 -5.42 25.11 -6.26
C GLY A 149 -4.48 25.73 -5.25
N GLY A 150 -4.06 24.96 -4.25
CA GLY A 150 -3.16 25.42 -3.17
C GLY A 150 -3.83 26.26 -2.08
N GLU A 151 -5.11 26.58 -2.19
CA GLU A 151 -5.86 27.33 -1.17
C GLU A 151 -6.29 26.43 0.00
N VAL A 152 -6.51 25.15 -0.27
CA VAL A 152 -6.93 24.15 0.72
C VAL A 152 -5.88 23.05 0.82
N SER A 153 -5.49 22.72 2.04
CA SER A 153 -4.46 21.70 2.29
C SER A 153 -5.06 20.29 2.29
N MET A 154 -4.29 19.31 1.81
CA MET A 154 -4.59 17.89 1.99
C MET A 154 -4.71 17.48 3.48
N ALA A 155 -4.14 18.27 4.41
CA ALA A 155 -4.27 18.05 5.85
C ALA A 155 -5.65 18.43 6.39
N ASP A 156 -6.49 19.13 5.62
CA ASP A 156 -7.83 19.53 6.05
C ASP A 156 -8.72 18.28 6.25
N PRO A 157 -9.38 18.14 7.41
CA PRO A 157 -10.26 17.01 7.68
C PRO A 157 -11.42 16.84 6.68
N GLN A 158 -11.92 17.94 6.10
CA GLN A 158 -12.99 17.88 5.10
C GLN A 158 -12.46 17.33 3.77
N VAL A 159 -11.22 17.68 3.39
CA VAL A 159 -10.54 17.11 2.22
C VAL A 159 -10.31 15.61 2.44
N ALA A 160 -9.85 15.21 3.61
CA ALA A 160 -9.64 13.80 3.93
C ALA A 160 -10.95 12.99 3.85
N LEU A 161 -12.06 13.56 4.35
CA LEU A 161 -13.38 12.93 4.23
C LEU A 161 -13.82 12.79 2.77
N PHE A 162 -13.62 13.83 1.96
CA PHE A 162 -13.92 13.80 0.53
C PHE A 162 -13.08 12.74 -0.20
N VAL A 163 -11.76 12.71 0.04
CA VAL A 163 -10.85 11.70 -0.55
C VAL A 163 -11.29 10.29 -0.19
N ARG A 164 -11.66 10.06 1.07
CA ARG A 164 -12.19 8.77 1.51
C ARG A 164 -13.45 8.38 0.73
N GLN A 165 -14.44 9.27 0.65
CA GLN A 165 -15.69 9.01 -0.07
C GLN A 165 -15.41 8.76 -1.56
N TYR A 166 -14.55 9.56 -2.18
CA TYR A 166 -14.16 9.40 -3.58
C TYR A 166 -13.55 8.01 -3.85
N ILE A 167 -12.66 7.53 -2.96
CA ILE A 167 -12.06 6.19 -3.10
C ILE A 167 -13.14 5.11 -2.88
N ASP A 168 -13.97 5.22 -1.86
CA ASP A 168 -15.04 4.24 -1.59
C ASP A 168 -16.02 4.12 -2.75
N GLU A 169 -16.53 5.24 -3.25
CA GLU A 169 -17.53 5.27 -4.35
C GLU A 169 -16.98 4.67 -5.66
N ASN A 170 -15.70 4.90 -5.97
CA ASN A 170 -15.08 4.39 -7.19
C ASN A 170 -14.51 2.97 -7.05
N SER A 171 -14.18 2.53 -5.84
CA SER A 171 -13.70 1.18 -5.57
C SER A 171 -14.83 0.16 -5.45
N ALA A 172 -15.96 0.54 -4.84
CA ALA A 172 -17.08 -0.36 -4.58
C ALA A 172 -17.63 -1.05 -5.84
N PRO A 173 -17.83 -0.38 -6.99
CA PRO A 173 -18.29 -1.05 -8.21
C PRO A 173 -17.35 -2.12 -8.73
N LEU A 174 -16.02 -1.93 -8.58
CA LEU A 174 -15.02 -2.90 -9.00
C LEU A 174 -15.02 -4.13 -8.08
N LEU A 175 -15.10 -3.90 -6.77
CA LEU A 175 -15.10 -4.97 -5.77
C LEU A 175 -16.40 -5.80 -5.84
N ASN A 176 -17.58 -5.16 -6.00
CA ASN A 176 -18.88 -5.83 -6.03
C ASN A 176 -19.10 -6.67 -7.29
N LYS A 177 -18.49 -6.31 -8.43
CA LYS A 177 -18.49 -7.19 -9.63
C LYS A 177 -17.87 -8.54 -9.33
N GLY A 178 -16.99 -8.62 -8.33
CA GLY A 178 -16.36 -9.84 -7.85
C GLY A 178 -17.29 -10.78 -7.08
N GLU A 179 -18.29 -10.25 -6.37
CA GLU A 179 -19.20 -11.05 -5.52
C GLU A 179 -20.42 -11.60 -6.27
N SER A 180 -20.83 -10.97 -7.38
CA SER A 180 -22.01 -11.39 -8.15
C SER A 180 -21.81 -12.62 -9.04
N ALA A 181 -20.63 -13.24 -9.03
CA ALA A 181 -20.27 -14.38 -9.87
C ALA A 181 -20.01 -15.68 -9.06
N LEU A 182 -20.38 -15.69 -7.77
CA LEU A 182 -20.44 -16.87 -6.91
C LEU A 182 -21.92 -17.25 -6.69
#